data_b810e71073103f5cacd44e27ccf9f0cd
#
_entry.id   b810e71073103f5cacd44e27ccf9f0cd
#
_cell.length_a   1.000
_cell.length_b   1.000
_cell.length_c   1.000
_cell.angle_alpha   90.00
_cell.angle_beta   90.00
_cell.angle_gamma   90.00
#
_symmetry.space_group_name_H-M   'P 1'
#
loop_
_entity.id
_entity.type
_entity.pdbx_description
1 polymer ?
#
loop_
_entity_poly.entity_id
_entity_poly.type
_entity_poly.pdbx_seq_one_letter_code
_entity_poly.pdbx_strand_id
1 'polypeptide(L)'
;MKYLKKIHGLKIFHKKNLTTLTKDKNAAKEILRRYRKQGLIVQVRRDLYVVTDLSSKVSLANKYEIAGHITPSSYLSYHAALEYHGIANQIFYELYISSKEYFKSFDFEGISYTYNRSKSDIGVVNPMTDPLVRVTDLERTMLDCIDRIDLSGGLEELVHCFAIITYVNEKKILDYLSHFNKQVLYQKTGFILSCFQKEMKLSHAFFEQCKSKIGKSVRYLTDIQESNTYFKAWKLCAPSNILSLLEQGGNEYV
;
A
#
# COMPACT_ATOMS: atom_id res chain seq x y z
N MET A 1 -0.82 25.43 28.56
CA MET A 1 -1.11 24.33 27.60
C MET A 1 -2.41 24.54 26.79
N LYS A 2 -2.75 25.79 26.46
CA LYS A 2 -4.02 26.18 25.82
C LYS A 2 -4.39 25.42 24.51
N TYR A 3 -3.41 25.06 23.70
CA TYR A 3 -3.63 24.40 22.40
C TYR A 3 -3.37 22.88 22.42
N LEU A 4 -2.75 22.36 23.48
CA LEU A 4 -2.35 20.95 23.55
C LEU A 4 -3.57 20.01 23.46
N LYS A 5 -4.66 20.28 24.17
CA LYS A 5 -5.89 19.47 24.11
C LYS A 5 -6.45 19.35 22.68
N LYS A 6 -6.44 20.46 21.91
CA LYS A 6 -6.93 20.47 20.52
C LYS A 6 -6.02 19.69 19.59
N ILE A 7 -4.70 19.79 19.79
CA ILE A 7 -3.69 19.06 18.99
C ILE A 7 -3.70 17.58 19.36
N HIS A 8 -3.84 17.25 20.65
CA HIS A 8 -3.88 15.86 21.14
C HIS A 8 -5.01 15.07 20.50
N GLY A 9 -6.19 15.67 20.29
CA GLY A 9 -7.30 15.04 19.59
C GLY A 9 -7.04 14.76 18.11
N LEU A 10 -6.03 15.42 17.50
CA LEU A 10 -5.66 15.20 16.10
C LEU A 10 -4.67 14.04 15.92
N LYS A 11 -3.96 13.59 16.98
CA LYS A 11 -2.83 12.67 16.98
C LYS A 11 -1.70 13.09 16.02
N ILE A 12 -2.02 13.43 14.77
CA ILE A 12 -1.13 13.91 13.73
C ILE A 12 -1.65 15.21 13.12
N PHE A 13 -0.75 16.15 12.83
CA PHE A 13 -1.15 17.46 12.32
C PHE A 13 -0.04 18.14 11.51
N HIS A 14 -0.44 18.99 10.58
CA HIS A 14 0.46 19.90 9.89
C HIS A 14 0.60 21.22 10.64
N LYS A 15 1.75 21.90 10.47
CA LYS A 15 1.98 23.25 11.02
C LYS A 15 0.85 24.21 10.70
N LYS A 16 0.21 24.11 9.50
CA LYS A 16 -0.94 24.92 9.12
C LYS A 16 -2.12 24.82 10.10
N ASN A 17 -2.36 23.62 10.66
CA ASN A 17 -3.44 23.42 11.64
C ASN A 17 -3.21 24.29 12.88
N LEU A 18 -1.97 24.34 13.39
CA LEU A 18 -1.62 25.18 14.53
C LEU A 18 -1.65 26.67 14.17
N THR A 19 -1.21 27.05 12.97
CA THR A 19 -1.30 28.44 12.51
C THR A 19 -2.75 28.91 12.43
N THR A 20 -3.68 28.07 11.97
CA THR A 20 -5.12 28.37 11.96
C THR A 20 -5.66 28.53 13.39
N LEU A 21 -5.24 27.67 14.32
CA LEU A 21 -5.69 27.75 15.73
C LEU A 21 -5.16 28.98 16.46
N THR A 22 -3.94 29.43 16.16
CA THR A 22 -3.31 30.59 16.80
C THR A 22 -3.64 31.90 16.12
N LYS A 23 -4.06 31.86 14.84
CA LYS A 23 -4.21 33.01 13.91
C LYS A 23 -2.92 33.83 13.75
N ASP A 24 -1.78 33.29 14.19
CA ASP A 24 -0.46 33.93 14.12
C ASP A 24 0.63 32.89 13.80
N LYS A 25 1.40 33.15 12.73
CA LYS A 25 2.50 32.27 12.29
C LYS A 25 3.67 32.21 13.27
N ASN A 26 3.97 33.33 13.96
CA ASN A 26 5.07 33.40 14.92
C ASN A 26 4.70 32.69 16.23
N ALA A 27 3.47 32.92 16.73
CA ALA A 27 2.95 32.18 17.88
C ALA A 27 2.92 30.68 17.60
N ALA A 28 2.51 30.22 16.40
CA ALA A 28 2.55 28.83 16.02
C ALA A 28 3.97 28.24 16.07
N LYS A 29 4.97 28.97 15.55
CA LYS A 29 6.40 28.54 15.59
C LYS A 29 6.89 28.38 17.02
N GLU A 30 6.60 29.35 17.91
CA GLU A 30 7.02 29.30 19.33
C GLU A 30 6.36 28.14 20.07
N ILE A 31 5.08 27.87 19.81
CA ILE A 31 4.37 26.74 20.40
C ILE A 31 4.99 25.42 19.92
N LEU A 32 5.27 25.26 18.63
CA LEU A 32 5.94 24.07 18.09
C LEU A 32 7.31 23.86 18.73
N ARG A 33 8.13 24.93 18.84
CA ARG A 33 9.45 24.88 19.47
C ARG A 33 9.33 24.44 20.94
N ARG A 34 8.42 25.03 21.69
CA ARG A 34 8.19 24.71 23.11
C ARG A 34 7.70 23.28 23.31
N TYR A 35 6.71 22.83 22.52
CA TYR A 35 6.14 21.49 22.65
C TYR A 35 7.13 20.41 22.25
N ARG A 36 7.96 20.64 21.22
CA ARG A 36 9.07 19.73 20.87
C ARG A 36 10.09 19.64 22.01
N LYS A 37 10.50 20.78 22.60
CA LYS A 37 11.42 20.79 23.75
C LYS A 37 10.88 20.03 24.97
N GLN A 38 9.57 20.04 25.15
CA GLN A 38 8.87 19.33 26.23
C GLN A 38 8.59 17.85 25.88
N GLY A 39 8.93 17.38 24.69
CA GLY A 39 8.62 16.03 24.24
C GLY A 39 7.11 15.74 24.15
N LEU A 40 6.28 16.76 23.87
CA LEU A 40 4.84 16.63 23.71
C LEU A 40 4.44 16.35 22.26
N ILE A 41 5.32 16.68 21.34
CA ILE A 41 5.20 16.42 19.91
C ILE A 41 6.57 16.07 19.32
N VAL A 42 6.57 15.24 18.28
CA VAL A 42 7.75 14.93 17.48
C VAL A 42 7.51 15.39 16.04
N GLN A 43 8.55 15.88 15.41
CA GLN A 43 8.51 16.25 14.00
C GLN A 43 8.81 15.03 13.15
N VAL A 44 7.83 14.57 12.38
CA VAL A 44 7.98 13.45 11.43
C VAL A 44 8.83 13.89 10.23
N ARG A 45 8.46 15.03 9.66
CA ARG A 45 9.16 15.68 8.55
C ARG A 45 8.82 17.18 8.54
N ARG A 46 9.34 17.92 7.54
CA ARG A 46 8.99 19.34 7.40
C ARG A 46 7.49 19.54 7.43
N ASP A 47 7.02 20.39 8.36
CA ASP A 47 5.64 20.80 8.57
C ASP A 47 4.64 19.70 8.99
N LEU A 48 5.08 18.44 9.23
CA LEU A 48 4.27 17.34 9.75
C LEU A 48 4.75 16.91 11.14
N TYR A 49 3.82 16.80 12.09
CA TYR A 49 4.10 16.53 13.49
C TYR A 49 3.12 15.47 14.02
N VAL A 50 3.60 14.64 14.95
CA VAL A 50 2.80 13.71 15.72
C VAL A 50 2.80 14.13 17.19
N VAL A 51 1.70 13.86 17.88
CA VAL A 51 1.59 14.01 19.32
C VAL A 51 2.15 12.75 19.97
N THR A 52 2.86 12.92 21.08
CA THR A 52 3.39 11.81 21.86
C THR A 52 2.53 11.55 23.10
N ASP A 53 2.49 10.32 23.52
CA ASP A 53 1.98 9.98 24.86
C ASP A 53 2.83 10.67 25.94
N LEU A 54 2.17 11.18 26.98
CA LEU A 54 2.85 12.01 27.99
C LEU A 54 3.81 11.20 28.87
N SER A 55 3.53 9.93 29.07
CA SER A 55 4.31 9.03 29.93
C SER A 55 5.40 8.30 29.15
N SER A 56 5.02 7.60 28.09
CA SER A 56 5.92 6.76 27.29
C SER A 56 6.76 7.53 26.26
N LYS A 57 6.33 8.76 25.90
CA LYS A 57 6.92 9.58 24.81
C LYS A 57 6.87 8.95 23.43
N VAL A 58 6.10 7.87 23.27
CA VAL A 58 5.86 7.21 21.97
C VAL A 58 4.84 8.00 21.17
N SER A 59 4.95 7.97 19.83
CA SER A 59 3.97 8.58 18.92
C SER A 59 2.57 7.99 19.15
N LEU A 60 1.55 8.86 19.24
CA LEU A 60 0.15 8.43 19.29
C LEU A 60 -0.40 8.02 17.92
N ALA A 61 0.25 8.47 16.84
CA ALA A 61 -0.10 8.08 15.48
C ALA A 61 0.73 6.85 15.07
N ASN A 62 0.07 5.85 14.53
CA ASN A 62 0.75 4.69 13.97
C ASN A 62 1.35 4.98 12.58
N LYS A 63 2.17 4.06 12.07
CA LYS A 63 2.86 4.21 10.79
C LYS A 63 1.91 4.44 9.59
N TYR A 64 0.70 3.87 9.62
CA TYR A 64 -0.28 3.99 8.55
C TYR A 64 -1.02 5.35 8.59
N GLU A 65 -1.34 5.83 9.80
CA GLU A 65 -1.90 7.18 9.99
C GLU A 65 -0.90 8.25 9.51
N ILE A 66 0.40 8.08 9.83
CA ILE A 66 1.47 8.96 9.34
C ILE A 66 1.52 8.98 7.82
N ALA A 67 1.50 7.80 7.19
CA ALA A 67 1.53 7.65 5.75
C ALA A 67 0.40 8.42 5.04
N GLY A 68 -0.83 8.33 5.57
CA GLY A 68 -2.00 9.04 5.03
C GLY A 68 -1.92 10.57 5.14
N HIS A 69 -0.99 11.11 5.96
CA HIS A 69 -0.87 12.55 6.21
C HIS A 69 0.38 13.20 5.60
N ILE A 70 1.21 12.47 4.87
CA ILE A 70 2.45 13.01 4.27
C ILE A 70 2.14 14.13 3.29
N THR A 71 1.14 13.93 2.42
CA THR A 71 0.58 14.93 1.50
C THR A 71 -0.94 14.82 1.49
N PRO A 72 -1.67 15.80 0.92
CA PRO A 72 -3.13 15.70 0.80
C PRO A 72 -3.64 14.49 0.02
N SER A 73 -2.84 13.96 -0.92
CA SER A 73 -3.23 12.82 -1.76
C SER A 73 -2.50 11.52 -1.40
N SER A 74 -1.67 11.49 -0.35
CA SER A 74 -0.92 10.29 0.02
C SER A 74 -1.82 9.16 0.51
N TYR A 75 -1.48 7.92 0.13
CA TYR A 75 -2.15 6.70 0.55
C TYR A 75 -1.19 5.50 0.53
N LEU A 76 -1.49 4.51 1.36
CA LEU A 76 -0.81 3.21 1.38
C LEU A 76 -1.10 2.43 0.10
N SER A 77 -0.08 1.86 -0.51
CA SER A 77 -0.15 1.08 -1.75
C SER A 77 0.84 -0.08 -1.72
N TYR A 78 0.68 -1.03 -2.63
CA TYR A 78 1.54 -2.20 -2.76
C TYR A 78 1.65 -3.00 -1.46
N HIS A 79 2.86 -3.42 -1.06
CA HIS A 79 3.06 -4.21 0.16
C HIS A 79 2.52 -3.52 1.42
N ALA A 80 2.68 -2.20 1.53
CA ALA A 80 2.14 -1.44 2.67
C ALA A 80 0.61 -1.56 2.80
N ALA A 81 -0.11 -1.69 1.67
CA ALA A 81 -1.54 -1.93 1.68
C ALA A 81 -1.87 -3.40 1.97
N LEU A 82 -1.08 -4.39 1.50
CA LEU A 82 -1.23 -5.80 1.90
C LEU A 82 -1.08 -5.95 3.42
N GLU A 83 -0.07 -5.30 4.00
CA GLU A 83 0.17 -5.30 5.44
C GLU A 83 -0.99 -4.66 6.21
N TYR A 84 -1.49 -3.51 5.74
CA TYR A 84 -2.65 -2.86 6.35
C TYR A 84 -3.92 -3.72 6.31
N HIS A 85 -4.13 -4.47 5.22
CA HIS A 85 -5.25 -5.43 5.09
C HIS A 85 -5.05 -6.71 5.92
N GLY A 86 -3.90 -6.88 6.57
CA GLY A 86 -3.60 -8.06 7.39
C GLY A 86 -3.34 -9.33 6.56
N ILE A 87 -2.95 -9.19 5.29
CA ILE A 87 -2.68 -10.30 4.37
C ILE A 87 -1.21 -10.41 3.96
N ALA A 88 -0.33 -9.55 4.47
CA ALA A 88 1.11 -9.69 4.26
C ALA A 88 1.66 -10.89 5.03
N ASN A 89 2.54 -11.66 4.39
CA ASN A 89 3.23 -12.79 5.00
C ASN A 89 4.50 -12.33 5.74
N GLN A 90 5.18 -11.30 5.22
CA GLN A 90 6.38 -10.72 5.81
C GLN A 90 6.11 -9.30 6.32
N ILE A 91 6.87 -8.86 7.33
CA ILE A 91 6.84 -7.50 7.85
C ILE A 91 8.02 -6.72 7.27
N PHE A 92 7.71 -5.62 6.56
CA PHE A 92 8.73 -4.72 6.05
C PHE A 92 8.81 -3.42 6.86
N TYR A 93 10.04 -2.93 7.02
CA TYR A 93 10.31 -1.61 7.59
C TYR A 93 10.27 -0.49 6.54
N GLU A 94 9.75 -0.80 5.36
CA GLU A 94 9.55 0.14 4.26
C GLU A 94 8.06 0.17 3.87
N LEU A 95 7.48 1.37 3.82
CA LEU A 95 6.12 1.60 3.37
C LEU A 95 6.13 2.35 2.04
N TYR A 96 5.55 1.75 1.00
CA TYR A 96 5.33 2.41 -0.28
C TYR A 96 4.09 3.30 -0.22
N ILE A 97 4.32 4.62 -0.36
CA ILE A 97 3.28 5.64 -0.26
C ILE A 97 3.07 6.27 -1.63
N SER A 98 1.91 6.01 -2.19
CA SER A 98 1.51 6.65 -3.44
C SER A 98 0.93 8.03 -3.19
N SER A 99 1.34 9.00 -4.02
CA SER A 99 0.85 10.38 -3.93
C SER A 99 0.95 11.09 -5.29
N LYS A 100 0.04 12.03 -5.55
CA LYS A 100 0.12 12.94 -6.70
C LYS A 100 1.18 14.00 -6.49
N GLU A 101 1.29 14.51 -5.27
CA GLU A 101 2.33 15.45 -4.88
C GLU A 101 3.62 14.71 -4.53
N TYR A 102 4.71 15.15 -5.13
CA TYR A 102 6.02 14.63 -4.80
C TYR A 102 6.41 14.94 -3.36
N PHE A 103 6.98 13.96 -2.69
CA PHE A 103 7.71 14.14 -1.45
C PHE A 103 9.02 13.34 -1.48
N LYS A 104 10.07 13.90 -0.88
CA LYS A 104 11.31 13.15 -0.70
C LYS A 104 11.06 12.04 0.32
N SER A 105 11.43 10.79 -0.01
CA SER A 105 11.41 9.66 0.93
C SER A 105 12.20 9.98 2.20
N PHE A 106 11.78 9.44 3.33
CA PHE A 106 12.36 9.74 4.63
C PHE A 106 12.13 8.59 5.61
N ASP A 107 12.95 8.55 6.66
CA ASP A 107 12.83 7.59 7.75
C ASP A 107 12.25 8.27 9.00
N PHE A 108 11.37 7.55 9.70
CA PHE A 108 10.83 7.98 10.98
C PHE A 108 10.50 6.76 11.85
N GLU A 109 10.98 6.75 13.10
CA GLU A 109 10.80 5.66 14.08
C GLU A 109 11.12 4.26 13.50
N GLY A 110 12.21 4.16 12.73
CA GLY A 110 12.67 2.89 12.13
C GLY A 110 11.89 2.43 10.91
N ILE A 111 10.96 3.23 10.40
CA ILE A 111 10.18 2.96 9.18
C ILE A 111 10.60 3.91 8.07
N SER A 112 10.87 3.37 6.89
CA SER A 112 11.13 4.13 5.66
C SER A 112 9.82 4.41 4.93
N TYR A 113 9.51 5.67 4.69
CA TYR A 113 8.34 6.12 3.92
C TYR A 113 8.80 6.46 2.50
N THR A 114 8.56 5.54 1.57
CA THR A 114 9.08 5.64 0.20
C THR A 114 8.02 6.16 -0.74
N TYR A 115 8.38 7.23 -1.48
CA TYR A 115 7.50 7.86 -2.46
C TYR A 115 7.30 6.97 -3.68
N ASN A 116 6.04 6.83 -4.07
CA ASN A 116 5.65 6.32 -5.37
C ASN A 116 4.66 7.30 -6.04
N ARG A 117 4.80 7.49 -7.35
CA ARG A 117 3.91 8.40 -8.09
C ARG A 117 2.54 7.78 -8.29
N SER A 118 1.50 8.39 -7.71
CA SER A 118 0.12 8.00 -7.97
C SER A 118 -0.30 8.37 -9.40
N LYS A 119 -0.95 7.41 -10.08
CA LYS A 119 -1.54 7.60 -11.42
C LYS A 119 -3.06 7.75 -11.37
N SER A 120 -3.70 7.26 -10.31
CA SER A 120 -5.15 7.24 -10.16
C SER A 120 -5.54 7.03 -8.70
N ASP A 121 -6.64 7.65 -8.29
CA ASP A 121 -7.24 7.50 -6.95
C ASP A 121 -8.38 6.46 -6.96
N ILE A 122 -8.61 5.75 -8.05
CA ILE A 122 -9.62 4.69 -8.11
C ILE A 122 -9.29 3.61 -7.07
N GLY A 123 -10.27 3.18 -6.29
CA GLY A 123 -10.09 2.20 -5.24
C GLY A 123 -9.33 2.70 -4.00
N VAL A 124 -9.01 3.99 -3.90
CA VAL A 124 -8.46 4.57 -2.66
C VAL A 124 -9.60 4.88 -1.70
N VAL A 125 -9.53 4.36 -0.50
CA VAL A 125 -10.56 4.46 0.53
C VAL A 125 -10.00 5.00 1.85
N ASN A 126 -10.89 5.58 2.66
CA ASN A 126 -10.64 5.82 4.08
C ASN A 126 -11.49 4.81 4.87
N PRO A 127 -10.88 3.82 5.53
CA PRO A 127 -11.63 2.85 6.32
C PRO A 127 -12.41 3.53 7.45
N MET A 128 -13.66 3.12 7.66
CA MET A 128 -14.50 3.72 8.72
C MET A 128 -13.93 3.49 10.12
N THR A 129 -13.25 2.37 10.32
CA THR A 129 -12.59 2.01 11.59
C THR A 129 -11.30 2.80 11.83
N ASP A 130 -10.71 3.36 10.79
CA ASP A 130 -9.47 4.13 10.86
C ASP A 130 -9.48 5.30 9.85
N PRO A 131 -10.27 6.36 10.14
CA PRO A 131 -10.51 7.45 9.19
C PRO A 131 -9.27 8.32 8.90
N LEU A 132 -8.20 8.17 9.68
CA LEU A 132 -6.93 8.85 9.45
C LEU A 132 -6.05 8.15 8.43
N VAL A 133 -6.35 6.88 8.09
CA VAL A 133 -5.64 6.12 7.07
C VAL A 133 -6.29 6.32 5.71
N ARG A 134 -5.46 6.41 4.68
CA ARG A 134 -5.86 6.27 3.28
C ARG A 134 -5.11 5.10 2.69
N VAL A 135 -5.84 4.20 2.04
CA VAL A 135 -5.27 2.94 1.51
C VAL A 135 -6.03 2.50 0.27
N THR A 136 -5.41 1.76 -0.63
CA THR A 136 -6.12 1.06 -1.71
C THR A 136 -6.99 -0.06 -1.13
N ASP A 137 -8.23 -0.24 -1.63
CA ASP A 137 -9.05 -1.40 -1.27
C ASP A 137 -8.38 -2.71 -1.74
N LEU A 138 -8.91 -3.85 -1.30
CA LEU A 138 -8.28 -5.15 -1.54
C LEU A 138 -8.07 -5.41 -3.04
N GLU A 139 -9.09 -5.24 -3.87
CA GLU A 139 -9.03 -5.53 -5.30
C GLU A 139 -8.04 -4.62 -6.03
N ARG A 140 -8.00 -3.33 -5.65
CA ARG A 140 -7.01 -2.40 -6.18
C ARG A 140 -5.60 -2.75 -5.70
N THR A 141 -5.43 -3.11 -4.44
CA THR A 141 -4.14 -3.54 -3.87
C THR A 141 -3.58 -4.74 -4.62
N MET A 142 -4.41 -5.74 -4.88
CA MET A 142 -4.03 -6.92 -5.64
C MET A 142 -3.52 -6.55 -7.04
N LEU A 143 -4.24 -5.68 -7.75
CA LEU A 143 -3.82 -5.25 -9.10
C LEU A 143 -2.53 -4.43 -9.10
N ASP A 144 -2.36 -3.54 -8.12
CA ASP A 144 -1.13 -2.76 -7.98
C ASP A 144 0.08 -3.68 -7.72
N CYS A 145 -0.08 -4.68 -6.85
CA CYS A 145 0.96 -5.67 -6.56
C CYS A 145 1.27 -6.58 -7.75
N ILE A 146 0.27 -6.98 -8.52
CA ILE A 146 0.46 -7.74 -9.78
C ILE A 146 1.18 -6.89 -10.85
N ASP A 147 0.84 -5.60 -10.97
CA ASP A 147 1.51 -4.68 -11.92
C ASP A 147 2.99 -4.46 -11.55
N ARG A 148 3.29 -4.39 -10.25
CA ARG A 148 4.61 -4.11 -9.70
C ARG A 148 4.96 -5.11 -8.57
N ILE A 149 5.26 -6.33 -8.99
CA ILE A 149 5.64 -7.44 -8.09
C ILE A 149 6.87 -7.07 -7.24
N ASP A 150 7.78 -6.26 -7.78
CA ASP A 150 8.94 -5.72 -7.07
C ASP A 150 8.56 -4.87 -5.83
N LEU A 151 7.44 -4.16 -5.88
CA LEU A 151 6.97 -3.34 -4.75
C LEU A 151 6.07 -4.12 -3.77
N SER A 152 5.78 -5.39 -4.06
CA SER A 152 5.00 -6.28 -3.19
C SER A 152 5.85 -7.28 -2.39
N GLY A 153 7.17 -7.12 -2.40
CA GLY A 153 8.08 -8.07 -1.74
C GLY A 153 8.54 -9.23 -2.63
N GLY A 154 8.26 -9.13 -3.95
CA GLY A 154 8.59 -10.19 -4.90
C GLY A 154 7.44 -11.17 -5.14
N LEU A 155 7.69 -12.16 -6.03
CA LEU A 155 6.66 -13.11 -6.44
C LEU A 155 6.26 -14.06 -5.31
N GLU A 156 7.21 -14.48 -4.49
CA GLU A 156 6.98 -15.39 -3.37
C GLU A 156 6.05 -14.75 -2.33
N GLU A 157 6.38 -13.55 -1.85
CA GLU A 157 5.54 -12.80 -0.92
C GLU A 157 4.14 -12.57 -1.50
N LEU A 158 4.04 -12.22 -2.79
CA LEU A 158 2.75 -12.02 -3.46
C LEU A 158 1.90 -13.29 -3.44
N VAL A 159 2.49 -14.45 -3.71
CA VAL A 159 1.82 -15.76 -3.71
C VAL A 159 1.33 -16.11 -2.31
N HIS A 160 2.15 -15.93 -1.28
CA HIS A 160 1.75 -16.12 0.11
C HIS A 160 0.60 -15.19 0.53
N CYS A 161 0.68 -13.90 0.20
CA CYS A 161 -0.40 -12.94 0.47
C CYS A 161 -1.72 -13.37 -0.19
N PHE A 162 -1.66 -13.87 -1.42
CA PHE A 162 -2.88 -14.24 -2.16
C PHE A 162 -3.48 -15.56 -1.70
N ALA A 163 -2.66 -16.49 -1.18
CA ALA A 163 -3.14 -17.78 -0.69
C ALA A 163 -4.12 -17.67 0.49
N ILE A 164 -4.09 -16.59 1.26
CA ILE A 164 -5.01 -16.38 2.39
C ILE A 164 -6.28 -15.62 2.01
N ILE A 165 -6.40 -15.14 0.77
CA ILE A 165 -7.59 -14.43 0.30
C ILE A 165 -8.66 -15.45 -0.13
N THR A 166 -9.81 -15.42 0.54
CA THR A 166 -10.91 -16.37 0.31
C THR A 166 -12.05 -15.84 -0.56
N TYR A 167 -12.05 -14.54 -0.84
CA TYR A 167 -13.06 -13.89 -1.67
C TYR A 167 -12.56 -12.57 -2.22
N VAL A 168 -12.91 -12.26 -3.46
CA VAL A 168 -12.69 -10.97 -4.13
C VAL A 168 -13.90 -10.57 -4.94
N ASN A 169 -14.10 -9.29 -5.14
CA ASN A 169 -15.15 -8.76 -6.01
C ASN A 169 -14.66 -8.71 -7.47
N GLU A 170 -15.03 -9.73 -8.27
CA GLU A 170 -14.65 -9.84 -9.68
C GLU A 170 -15.01 -8.58 -10.49
N LYS A 171 -16.18 -8.01 -10.26
CA LYS A 171 -16.64 -6.82 -10.97
C LYS A 171 -15.70 -5.64 -10.70
N LYS A 172 -15.30 -5.42 -9.45
CA LYS A 172 -14.33 -4.38 -9.10
C LYS A 172 -12.98 -4.60 -9.79
N ILE A 173 -12.48 -5.85 -9.80
CA ILE A 173 -11.22 -6.19 -10.48
C ILE A 173 -11.33 -5.83 -11.96
N LEU A 174 -12.41 -6.22 -12.64
CA LEU A 174 -12.62 -5.94 -14.07
C LEU A 174 -12.78 -4.44 -14.34
N ASP A 175 -13.49 -3.71 -13.48
CA ASP A 175 -13.65 -2.26 -13.58
C ASP A 175 -12.29 -1.56 -13.45
N TYR A 176 -11.44 -1.98 -12.50
CA TYR A 176 -10.10 -1.42 -12.33
C TYR A 176 -9.15 -1.79 -13.47
N LEU A 177 -9.19 -3.04 -13.97
CA LEU A 177 -8.45 -3.45 -15.15
C LEU A 177 -8.84 -2.62 -16.38
N SER A 178 -10.14 -2.37 -16.57
CA SER A 178 -10.66 -1.53 -17.64
C SER A 178 -10.19 -0.07 -17.51
N HIS A 179 -10.17 0.46 -16.28
CA HIS A 179 -9.69 1.82 -16.00
C HIS A 179 -8.19 1.98 -16.33
N PHE A 180 -7.36 0.99 -15.92
CA PHE A 180 -5.93 1.04 -16.23
C PHE A 180 -5.62 0.74 -17.70
N ASN A 181 -6.46 -0.03 -18.36
CA ASN A 181 -6.40 -0.36 -19.78
C ASN A 181 -5.02 -0.84 -20.25
N LYS A 182 -4.36 -1.69 -19.46
CA LYS A 182 -3.05 -2.29 -19.77
C LYS A 182 -3.20 -3.77 -20.10
N GLN A 183 -2.90 -4.16 -21.33
CA GLN A 183 -2.98 -5.57 -21.78
C GLN A 183 -2.12 -6.49 -20.90
N VAL A 184 -0.90 -6.07 -20.53
CA VAL A 184 -0.01 -6.86 -19.67
C VAL A 184 -0.60 -7.10 -18.29
N LEU A 185 -1.39 -6.16 -17.77
CA LEU A 185 -2.03 -6.32 -16.47
C LEU A 185 -3.15 -7.37 -16.53
N TYR A 186 -3.93 -7.42 -17.62
CA TYR A 186 -4.89 -8.52 -17.85
C TYR A 186 -4.19 -9.88 -17.95
N GLN A 187 -3.04 -9.98 -18.64
CA GLN A 187 -2.26 -11.21 -18.76
C GLN A 187 -1.78 -11.70 -17.40
N LYS A 188 -1.10 -10.82 -16.64
CA LYS A 188 -0.57 -11.14 -15.30
C LYS A 188 -1.69 -11.48 -14.32
N THR A 189 -2.75 -10.64 -14.25
CA THR A 189 -3.90 -10.86 -13.36
C THR A 189 -4.60 -12.18 -13.66
N GLY A 190 -4.92 -12.43 -14.92
CA GLY A 190 -5.56 -13.67 -15.33
C GLY A 190 -4.73 -14.90 -14.98
N PHE A 191 -3.42 -14.86 -15.25
CA PHE A 191 -2.50 -15.95 -14.93
C PHE A 191 -2.42 -16.20 -13.41
N ILE A 192 -2.07 -15.18 -12.61
CA ILE A 192 -1.90 -15.33 -11.16
C ILE A 192 -3.20 -15.78 -10.52
N LEU A 193 -4.32 -15.09 -10.82
CA LEU A 193 -5.60 -15.42 -10.18
C LEU A 193 -6.16 -16.76 -10.65
N SER A 194 -5.76 -17.29 -11.81
CA SER A 194 -6.16 -18.65 -12.21
C SER A 194 -5.56 -19.73 -11.30
N CYS A 195 -4.44 -19.45 -10.64
CA CYS A 195 -3.85 -20.37 -9.66
C CYS A 195 -4.64 -20.39 -8.32
N PHE A 196 -5.44 -19.36 -8.04
CA PHE A 196 -6.25 -19.21 -6.82
C PHE A 196 -7.76 -19.22 -7.12
N GLN A 197 -8.17 -19.74 -8.29
CA GLN A 197 -9.55 -19.68 -8.75
C GLN A 197 -10.54 -20.26 -7.74
N LYS A 198 -10.22 -21.41 -7.15
CA LYS A 198 -11.10 -22.11 -6.21
C LYS A 198 -11.21 -21.39 -4.87
N GLU A 199 -10.05 -20.99 -4.33
CA GLU A 199 -9.92 -20.32 -3.04
C GLU A 199 -10.64 -18.98 -3.03
N MET A 200 -10.45 -18.16 -4.07
CA MET A 200 -11.09 -16.85 -4.23
C MET A 200 -12.50 -16.91 -4.84
N LYS A 201 -12.99 -18.11 -5.20
CA LYS A 201 -14.30 -18.34 -5.81
C LYS A 201 -14.54 -17.57 -7.11
N LEU A 202 -13.48 -17.49 -7.95
CA LEU A 202 -13.51 -16.76 -9.21
C LEU A 202 -14.27 -17.56 -10.29
N SER A 203 -15.14 -16.88 -11.05
CA SER A 203 -15.93 -17.47 -12.10
C SER A 203 -15.12 -17.71 -13.38
N HIS A 204 -15.54 -18.68 -14.18
CA HIS A 204 -14.96 -18.88 -15.52
C HIS A 204 -15.15 -17.63 -16.41
N ALA A 205 -16.28 -16.96 -16.27
CA ALA A 205 -16.59 -15.73 -17.02
C ALA A 205 -15.58 -14.60 -16.77
N PHE A 206 -15.09 -14.47 -15.53
CA PHE A 206 -14.02 -13.52 -15.18
C PHE A 206 -12.77 -13.75 -16.03
N PHE A 207 -12.30 -15.00 -16.14
CA PHE A 207 -11.11 -15.33 -16.92
C PHE A 207 -11.32 -15.14 -18.42
N GLU A 208 -12.50 -15.47 -18.95
CA GLU A 208 -12.80 -15.20 -20.37
C GLU A 208 -12.82 -13.70 -20.67
N GLN A 209 -13.33 -12.86 -19.77
CA GLN A 209 -13.24 -11.41 -19.93
C GLN A 209 -11.79 -10.92 -19.90
N CYS A 210 -10.95 -11.44 -19.01
CA CYS A 210 -9.52 -11.12 -19.01
C CYS A 210 -8.86 -11.52 -20.34
N LYS A 211 -9.10 -12.75 -20.83
CA LYS A 211 -8.56 -13.25 -22.09
C LYS A 211 -9.00 -12.41 -23.29
N SER A 212 -10.24 -11.93 -23.31
CA SER A 212 -10.75 -11.09 -24.40
C SER A 212 -10.00 -9.77 -24.59
N LYS A 213 -9.31 -9.30 -23.54
CA LYS A 213 -8.52 -8.06 -23.54
C LYS A 213 -7.02 -8.26 -23.77
N ILE A 214 -6.57 -9.50 -23.92
CA ILE A 214 -5.17 -9.84 -24.18
C ILE A 214 -4.84 -9.59 -25.65
N GLY A 215 -3.79 -8.81 -25.91
CA GLY A 215 -3.29 -8.55 -27.25
C GLY A 215 -2.45 -9.71 -27.83
N LYS A 216 -1.69 -9.41 -28.90
CA LYS A 216 -0.84 -10.42 -29.58
C LYS A 216 0.53 -10.61 -28.91
N SER A 217 0.99 -9.64 -28.13
CA SER A 217 2.35 -9.64 -27.56
C SER A 217 2.51 -10.63 -26.41
N VAL A 218 3.61 -11.39 -26.44
CA VAL A 218 4.08 -12.18 -25.30
C VAL A 218 4.71 -11.25 -24.27
N ARG A 219 4.46 -11.50 -23.00
CA ARG A 219 5.00 -10.75 -21.87
C ARG A 219 5.61 -11.70 -20.84
N TYR A 220 6.35 -11.13 -19.89
CA TYR A 220 6.94 -11.85 -18.78
C TYR A 220 6.24 -11.45 -17.46
N LEU A 221 6.09 -12.42 -16.56
CA LEU A 221 5.48 -12.19 -15.24
C LEU A 221 6.38 -11.29 -14.38
N THR A 222 7.67 -11.61 -14.35
CA THR A 222 8.73 -10.89 -13.65
C THR A 222 9.88 -10.57 -14.60
N ASP A 223 10.83 -9.75 -14.16
CA ASP A 223 12.06 -9.46 -14.93
C ASP A 223 13.04 -10.64 -14.93
N ILE A 224 12.92 -11.58 -13.97
CA ILE A 224 13.69 -12.82 -13.93
C ILE A 224 13.15 -13.78 -14.99
N GLN A 225 13.98 -14.13 -15.96
CA GLN A 225 13.57 -14.92 -17.13
C GLN A 225 14.04 -16.37 -17.10
N GLU A 226 14.84 -16.74 -16.10
CA GLU A 226 15.35 -18.10 -15.96
C GLU A 226 14.22 -19.08 -15.63
N SER A 227 14.25 -20.23 -16.32
CA SER A 227 13.28 -21.35 -16.11
C SER A 227 11.81 -21.01 -16.36
N ASN A 228 11.51 -19.97 -17.14
CA ASN A 228 10.13 -19.61 -17.46
C ASN A 228 9.51 -20.54 -18.51
N THR A 229 8.25 -20.92 -18.26
CA THR A 229 7.38 -21.65 -19.19
C THR A 229 6.44 -20.67 -19.90
N TYR A 230 6.16 -20.91 -21.18
CA TYR A 230 5.20 -20.12 -21.93
C TYR A 230 3.78 -20.64 -21.76
N PHE A 231 2.92 -19.82 -21.15
CA PHE A 231 1.49 -20.08 -20.97
C PHE A 231 0.69 -19.48 -22.13
N LYS A 232 0.34 -20.33 -23.10
CA LYS A 232 -0.36 -19.91 -24.34
C LYS A 232 -1.68 -19.19 -24.08
N ALA A 233 -2.46 -19.63 -23.09
CA ALA A 233 -3.76 -19.02 -22.74
C ALA A 233 -3.63 -17.57 -22.32
N TRP A 234 -2.52 -17.19 -21.67
CA TRP A 234 -2.24 -15.86 -21.17
C TRP A 234 -1.20 -15.09 -21.99
N LYS A 235 -0.59 -15.75 -23.00
CA LYS A 235 0.57 -15.21 -23.75
C LYS A 235 1.64 -14.64 -22.81
N LEU A 236 1.92 -15.37 -21.74
CA LEU A 236 2.79 -14.97 -20.65
C LEU A 236 3.88 -16.01 -20.42
N CYS A 237 5.13 -15.55 -20.26
CA CYS A 237 6.21 -16.37 -19.74
C CYS A 237 6.30 -16.19 -18.22
N ALA A 238 6.22 -17.29 -17.48
CA ALA A 238 6.20 -17.31 -16.01
C ALA A 238 6.82 -18.63 -15.50
N PRO A 239 7.18 -18.72 -14.21
CA PRO A 239 7.57 -19.99 -13.60
C PRO A 239 6.48 -21.05 -13.82
N SER A 240 6.89 -22.30 -14.06
CA SER A 240 5.98 -23.40 -14.39
C SER A 240 4.92 -23.68 -13.33
N ASN A 241 5.27 -23.50 -12.07
CA ASN A 241 4.37 -23.65 -10.91
C ASN A 241 4.67 -22.56 -9.86
N ILE A 242 3.88 -21.48 -9.87
CA ILE A 242 4.05 -20.42 -8.85
C ILE A 242 3.56 -20.85 -7.46
N LEU A 243 2.66 -21.84 -7.35
CA LEU A 243 2.17 -22.33 -6.07
C LEU A 243 3.22 -23.16 -5.31
N SER A 244 4.26 -23.68 -5.98
CA SER A 244 5.37 -24.34 -5.29
C SER A 244 6.16 -23.39 -4.38
N LEU A 245 6.02 -22.08 -4.57
CA LEU A 245 6.62 -21.09 -3.67
C LEU A 245 6.00 -21.13 -2.27
N LEU A 246 4.75 -21.60 -2.12
CA LEU A 246 4.11 -21.79 -0.81
C LEU A 246 4.77 -22.89 0.02
N GLU A 247 5.45 -23.86 -0.63
CA GLU A 247 6.10 -24.99 0.04
C GLU A 247 7.53 -24.65 0.48
N GLN A 248 8.17 -23.65 -0.12
CA GLN A 248 9.58 -23.31 0.11
C GLN A 248 9.79 -22.52 1.41
N GLY A 249 8.81 -21.72 1.85
CA GLY A 249 8.90 -20.92 3.08
C GLY A 249 8.79 -21.70 4.40
N GLY A 250 8.50 -23.00 4.35
CA GLY A 250 8.33 -23.87 5.54
C GLY A 250 9.60 -24.53 6.08
N ASN A 251 10.72 -24.47 5.37
CA ASN A 251 11.91 -25.29 5.68
C ASN A 251 13.08 -24.55 6.36
N GLU A 252 12.95 -23.27 6.69
CA GLU A 252 14.07 -22.51 7.32
C GLU A 252 14.00 -22.41 8.85
N TYR A 253 13.05 -23.07 9.51
CA TYR A 253 12.98 -23.12 10.98
C TYR A 253 12.83 -24.58 11.46
N VAL A 254 13.90 -25.36 11.34
CA VAL A 254 14.11 -26.58 12.14
C VAL A 254 15.53 -26.57 12.72
#